data_a122f925f5ac02674e779b64c4a9914d
#
_entry.id   a122f925f5ac02674e779b64c4a9914d
#
_cell.length_a   1.000
_cell.length_b   1.000
_cell.length_c   1.000
_cell.angle_alpha   90.00
_cell.angle_beta   90.00
_cell.angle_gamma   90.00
#
_symmetry.space_group_name_H-M   'P 1'
#
loop_
_entity.id
_entity.type
_entity.pdbx_description
1 polymer ?
#
loop_
_entity_poly.entity_id
_entity_poly.type
_entity_poly.pdbx_seq_one_letter_code
_entity_poly.pdbx_strand_id
1 'polypeptide(L)'
;MNPEEAPKTPPEAEMPPAHPPAPPDKPKSKSRPVKVYLTVLFCVALLLLLISFVMQQRNHLALQDLNDSISNTQEIADLQLENQRLQYELEDKQALEWLRQIEAATRTSYTRARELVEAFEETGLESSLPTESVVEGADSPADTYRSIYAMLF
;
A
#
# COMPACT_ATOMS: atom_id res chain seq x y z
N MET A 1 6.20 -84.52 -105.88
CA MET A 1 7.33 -83.95 -106.63
C MET A 1 7.42 -82.51 -106.31
N ASN A 2 8.46 -82.18 -105.69
CA ASN A 2 9.12 -80.85 -105.57
C ASN A 2 8.60 -79.82 -104.60
N PRO A 3 9.44 -79.03 -104.19
CA PRO A 3 9.98 -78.96 -102.83
C PRO A 3 9.66 -77.58 -102.19
N GLU A 4 9.54 -77.62 -100.87
CA GLU A 4 10.47 -76.95 -99.98
C GLU A 4 10.66 -75.42 -100.20
N GLU A 5 10.01 -74.66 -99.49
CA GLU A 5 10.44 -73.30 -99.24
C GLU A 5 10.32 -72.95 -97.74
N ALA A 6 11.46 -72.70 -97.16
CA ALA A 6 11.67 -72.38 -95.76
C ALA A 6 11.21 -70.97 -95.45
N PRO A 7 10.64 -70.77 -94.27
CA PRO A 7 10.20 -69.43 -93.91
C PRO A 7 11.39 -68.55 -93.43
N LYS A 8 11.37 -67.39 -93.96
CA LYS A 8 12.26 -66.29 -93.56
C LYS A 8 11.95 -65.81 -92.18
N THR A 9 12.99 -65.77 -91.40
CA THR A 9 13.01 -65.13 -90.08
C THR A 9 12.75 -63.64 -90.19
N PRO A 10 11.92 -62.99 -89.38
CA PRO A 10 11.78 -61.52 -89.37
C PRO A 10 12.94 -60.91 -88.60
N PRO A 11 13.31 -59.71 -88.93
CA PRO A 11 14.42 -59.03 -88.30
C PRO A 11 14.14 -58.62 -86.87
N GLU A 12 15.07 -58.84 -86.05
CA GLU A 12 15.17 -58.44 -84.61
C GLU A 12 15.00 -56.93 -84.47
N ALA A 13 13.94 -56.55 -83.83
CA ALA A 13 13.66 -55.14 -83.49
C ALA A 13 14.68 -54.69 -82.39
N GLU A 14 15.59 -53.79 -82.73
CA GLU A 14 16.42 -53.12 -81.76
C GLU A 14 15.58 -52.42 -80.68
N MET A 15 15.74 -52.83 -79.45
CA MET A 15 15.20 -52.10 -78.25
C MET A 15 16.05 -50.82 -78.11
N PRO A 16 15.37 -49.65 -77.97
CA PRO A 16 16.08 -48.43 -77.60
C PRO A 16 16.66 -48.52 -76.19
N PRO A 17 17.84 -47.92 -75.93
CA PRO A 17 18.48 -48.00 -74.63
C PRO A 17 17.56 -47.41 -73.53
N ALA A 18 17.43 -48.16 -72.42
CA ALA A 18 16.73 -47.77 -71.24
C ALA A 18 17.34 -46.45 -70.71
N HIS A 19 16.50 -45.39 -70.62
CA HIS A 19 16.83 -44.17 -69.91
C HIS A 19 17.06 -44.50 -68.44
N PRO A 20 18.18 -43.97 -67.87
CA PRO A 20 18.37 -44.09 -66.38
C PRO A 20 17.26 -43.47 -65.67
N PRO A 21 16.77 -44.06 -64.52
CA PRO A 21 15.68 -43.53 -63.74
C PRO A 21 16.03 -42.11 -63.29
N ALA A 22 15.10 -41.18 -63.48
CA ALA A 22 15.21 -39.81 -63.02
C ALA A 22 15.47 -39.80 -61.50
N PRO A 23 16.39 -38.96 -61.01
CA PRO A 23 16.67 -38.88 -59.58
C PRO A 23 15.40 -38.48 -58.84
N PRO A 24 15.11 -39.07 -57.66
CA PRO A 24 13.90 -38.77 -56.92
C PRO A 24 13.84 -37.27 -56.63
N ASP A 25 12.70 -36.65 -56.96
CA ASP A 25 12.38 -35.27 -56.68
C ASP A 25 12.66 -35.02 -55.18
N LYS A 26 13.64 -34.19 -54.86
CA LYS A 26 13.93 -33.70 -53.50
C LYS A 26 12.63 -33.07 -52.97
N PRO A 27 12.15 -33.45 -51.80
CA PRO A 27 10.94 -32.88 -51.26
C PRO A 27 11.17 -31.35 -51.12
N LYS A 28 10.41 -30.56 -51.84
CA LYS A 28 10.37 -29.11 -51.72
C LYS A 28 10.01 -28.81 -50.26
N SER A 29 11.02 -28.41 -49.51
CA SER A 29 10.84 -28.05 -48.10
C SER A 29 9.79 -26.93 -47.99
N LYS A 30 8.63 -27.25 -47.44
CA LYS A 30 7.57 -26.30 -47.10
C LYS A 30 8.05 -25.45 -45.94
N SER A 31 9.02 -24.55 -46.18
CA SER A 31 9.56 -23.62 -45.15
C SER A 31 8.57 -22.53 -44.75
N ARG A 32 7.42 -22.44 -45.41
CA ARG A 32 6.36 -21.48 -45.14
C ARG A 32 5.70 -21.67 -43.76
N PRO A 33 5.35 -22.86 -43.27
CA PRO A 33 4.68 -23.02 -41.99
C PRO A 33 5.61 -22.67 -40.80
N VAL A 34 6.92 -22.92 -40.91
CA VAL A 34 7.87 -22.62 -39.84
C VAL A 34 8.05 -21.12 -39.66
N LYS A 35 8.12 -20.34 -40.72
CA LYS A 35 8.22 -18.86 -40.62
C LYS A 35 6.97 -18.25 -40.04
N VAL A 36 5.78 -18.71 -40.43
CA VAL A 36 4.50 -18.24 -39.88
C VAL A 36 4.38 -18.59 -38.40
N TYR A 37 4.77 -19.81 -38.02
CA TYR A 37 4.74 -20.24 -36.63
C TYR A 37 5.71 -19.40 -35.76
N LEU A 38 6.91 -19.12 -36.24
CA LEU A 38 7.86 -18.26 -35.54
C LEU A 38 7.34 -16.82 -35.37
N THR A 39 6.70 -16.27 -36.40
CA THR A 39 6.10 -14.93 -36.36
C THR A 39 4.96 -14.88 -35.34
N VAL A 40 4.07 -15.87 -35.31
CA VAL A 40 2.97 -15.95 -34.33
C VAL A 40 3.53 -16.08 -32.91
N LEU A 41 4.53 -16.94 -32.69
CA LEU A 41 5.19 -17.10 -31.41
C LEU A 41 5.79 -15.77 -30.92
N PHE A 42 6.46 -15.03 -31.80
CA PHE A 42 7.03 -13.73 -31.50
C PHE A 42 5.97 -12.68 -31.14
N CYS A 43 4.86 -12.65 -31.88
CA CYS A 43 3.74 -11.76 -31.58
C CYS A 43 3.12 -12.07 -30.21
N VAL A 44 2.94 -13.36 -29.87
CA VAL A 44 2.44 -13.77 -28.57
C VAL A 44 3.41 -13.36 -27.44
N ALA A 45 4.70 -13.57 -27.64
CA ALA A 45 5.72 -13.15 -26.68
C ALA A 45 5.70 -11.63 -26.45
N LEU A 46 5.60 -10.83 -27.51
CA LEU A 46 5.46 -9.38 -27.42
C LEU A 46 4.18 -8.95 -26.66
N LEU A 47 3.05 -9.60 -26.94
CA LEU A 47 1.80 -9.34 -26.23
C LEU A 47 1.94 -9.63 -24.72
N LEU A 48 2.57 -10.74 -24.35
CA LEU A 48 2.80 -11.10 -22.97
C LEU A 48 3.73 -10.07 -22.26
N LEU A 49 4.76 -9.58 -22.94
CA LEU A 49 5.63 -8.53 -22.44
C LEU A 49 4.86 -7.22 -22.22
N LEU A 50 4.01 -6.83 -23.15
CA LEU A 50 3.17 -5.62 -23.01
C LEU A 50 2.19 -5.74 -21.83
N ILE A 51 1.53 -6.89 -21.69
CA ILE A 51 0.63 -7.14 -20.56
C ILE A 51 1.40 -7.10 -19.24
N SER A 52 2.57 -7.73 -19.18
CA SER A 52 3.43 -7.72 -18.00
C SER A 52 3.86 -6.29 -17.64
N PHE A 53 4.25 -5.50 -18.63
CA PHE A 53 4.64 -4.10 -18.42
C PHE A 53 3.50 -3.25 -17.89
N VAL A 54 2.30 -3.36 -18.47
CA VAL A 54 1.11 -2.64 -18.02
C VAL A 54 0.73 -3.05 -16.60
N MET A 55 0.81 -4.34 -16.28
CA MET A 55 0.50 -4.85 -14.95
C MET A 55 1.51 -4.36 -13.90
N GLN A 56 2.80 -4.30 -14.26
CA GLN A 56 3.86 -3.76 -13.40
C GLN A 56 3.65 -2.27 -13.12
N GLN A 57 3.27 -1.50 -14.14
CA GLN A 57 2.99 -0.07 -14.00
C GLN A 57 1.77 0.18 -13.10
N ARG A 58 0.70 -0.61 -13.23
CA ARG A 58 -0.47 -0.53 -12.34
C ARG A 58 -0.13 -0.88 -10.89
N ASN A 59 0.73 -1.88 -10.68
CA ASN A 59 1.18 -2.23 -9.33
C ASN A 59 1.99 -1.10 -8.67
N HIS A 60 2.84 -0.40 -9.44
CA HIS A 60 3.58 0.75 -8.91
C HIS A 60 2.65 1.88 -8.47
N LEU A 61 1.64 2.21 -9.27
CA LEU A 61 0.64 3.23 -8.91
C LEU A 61 -0.15 2.82 -7.67
N ALA A 62 -0.60 1.57 -7.59
CA ALA A 62 -1.32 1.07 -6.42
C ALA A 62 -0.47 1.08 -5.14
N LEU A 63 0.83 0.81 -5.24
CA LEU A 63 1.75 0.90 -4.11
C LEU A 63 2.00 2.36 -3.68
N GLN A 64 2.06 3.30 -4.62
CA GLN A 64 2.15 4.72 -4.30
C GLN A 64 0.90 5.21 -3.59
N ASP A 65 -0.30 4.93 -4.13
CA ASP A 65 -1.57 5.29 -3.51
C ASP A 65 -1.70 4.71 -2.09
N LEU A 66 -1.25 3.47 -1.89
CA LEU A 66 -1.25 2.83 -0.58
C LEU A 66 -0.28 3.53 0.39
N ASN A 67 0.93 3.84 -0.07
CA ASN A 67 1.93 4.53 0.73
C ASN A 67 1.46 5.93 1.13
N ASP A 68 0.86 6.67 0.21
CA ASP A 68 0.30 8.00 0.47
C ASP A 68 -0.88 7.92 1.45
N SER A 69 -1.73 6.89 1.33
CA SER A 69 -2.81 6.64 2.27
C SER A 69 -2.31 6.32 3.68
N ILE A 70 -1.23 5.51 3.80
CA ILE A 70 -0.60 5.18 5.08
C ILE A 70 0.01 6.45 5.69
N SER A 71 0.73 7.25 4.90
CA SER A 71 1.34 8.50 5.36
C SER A 71 0.29 9.49 5.87
N ASN A 72 -0.79 9.68 5.13
CA ASN A 72 -1.92 10.54 5.54
C ASN A 72 -2.58 10.02 6.83
N THR A 73 -2.71 8.70 6.98
CA THR A 73 -3.30 8.10 8.18
C THR A 73 -2.41 8.33 9.41
N GLN A 74 -1.08 8.23 9.25
CA GLN A 74 -0.13 8.54 10.31
C GLN A 74 -0.18 10.01 10.71
N GLU A 75 -0.19 10.92 9.74
CA GLU A 75 -0.31 12.35 9.99
C GLU A 75 -1.59 12.71 10.75
N ILE A 76 -2.72 12.10 10.38
CA ILE A 76 -3.98 12.27 11.11
C ILE A 76 -3.87 11.74 12.55
N ALA A 77 -3.24 10.60 12.76
CA ALA A 77 -3.05 10.04 14.10
C ALA A 77 -2.14 10.93 14.96
N ASP A 78 -1.06 11.46 14.39
CA ASP A 78 -0.14 12.37 15.07
C ASP A 78 -0.85 13.69 15.45
N LEU A 79 -1.62 14.27 14.52
CA LEU A 79 -2.42 15.46 14.78
C LEU A 79 -3.50 15.23 15.85
N GLN A 80 -4.12 14.05 15.89
CA GLN A 80 -5.07 13.70 16.94
C GLN A 80 -4.39 13.59 18.31
N LEU A 81 -3.22 12.98 18.37
CA LEU A 81 -2.43 12.87 19.61
C LEU A 81 -2.01 14.26 20.11
N GLU A 82 -1.54 15.12 19.21
CA GLU A 82 -1.16 16.50 19.54
C GLU A 82 -2.37 17.31 20.03
N ASN A 83 -3.52 17.18 19.38
CA ASN A 83 -4.75 17.82 19.84
C ASN A 83 -5.14 17.37 21.26
N GLN A 84 -5.07 16.06 21.53
CA GLN A 84 -5.33 15.55 22.88
C GLN A 84 -4.36 16.13 23.89
N ARG A 85 -3.07 16.17 23.58
CA ARG A 85 -2.06 16.75 24.43
C ARG A 85 -2.33 18.23 24.73
N LEU A 86 -2.67 19.00 23.69
CA LEU A 86 -3.00 20.43 23.85
C LEU A 86 -4.26 20.65 24.68
N GLN A 87 -5.25 19.73 24.56
CA GLN A 87 -6.44 19.78 25.42
C GLN A 87 -6.09 19.55 26.90
N TYR A 88 -5.27 18.54 27.22
CA TYR A 88 -4.81 18.31 28.58
C TYR A 88 -3.99 19.51 29.12
N GLU A 89 -3.06 20.06 28.31
CA GLU A 89 -2.31 21.25 28.73
C GLU A 89 -3.20 22.47 28.97
N LEU A 90 -4.29 22.58 28.22
CA LEU A 90 -5.26 23.66 28.41
C LEU A 90 -6.06 23.45 29.71
N GLU A 91 -6.53 22.23 29.96
CA GLU A 91 -7.25 21.86 31.19
C GLU A 91 -6.39 22.08 32.42
N ASP A 92 -5.13 21.66 32.42
CA ASP A 92 -4.17 21.89 33.49
C ASP A 92 -3.97 23.39 33.77
N LYS A 93 -3.81 24.20 32.71
CA LYS A 93 -3.67 25.66 32.86
C LYS A 93 -4.93 26.32 33.41
N GLN A 94 -6.09 25.85 32.95
CA GLN A 94 -7.36 26.36 33.47
C GLN A 94 -7.53 25.98 34.93
N ALA A 95 -7.23 24.74 35.30
CA ALA A 95 -7.32 24.28 36.71
C ALA A 95 -6.36 25.08 37.59
N LEU A 96 -5.14 25.33 37.16
CA LEU A 96 -4.17 26.17 37.89
C LEU A 96 -4.64 27.63 38.04
N GLU A 97 -5.29 28.19 37.05
CA GLU A 97 -5.83 29.55 37.11
C GLU A 97 -7.00 29.63 38.11
N TRP A 98 -7.88 28.60 38.11
CA TRP A 98 -8.92 28.49 39.11
C TRP A 98 -8.35 28.41 40.55
N LEU A 99 -7.35 27.55 40.77
CA LEU A 99 -6.67 27.42 42.05
C LEU A 99 -6.10 28.76 42.54
N ARG A 100 -5.44 29.49 41.62
CA ARG A 100 -4.88 30.80 41.91
C ARG A 100 -5.93 31.83 42.33
N GLN A 101 -7.11 31.82 41.69
CA GLN A 101 -8.24 32.68 42.02
C GLN A 101 -8.81 32.31 43.41
N ILE A 102 -8.92 31.02 43.70
CA ILE A 102 -9.40 30.50 44.99
C ILE A 102 -8.40 30.92 46.09
N GLU A 103 -7.07 30.74 45.90
CA GLU A 103 -6.06 31.20 46.87
C GLU A 103 -6.14 32.70 47.12
N ALA A 104 -6.30 33.51 46.07
CA ALA A 104 -6.43 34.94 46.21
C ALA A 104 -7.70 35.33 47.00
N ALA A 105 -8.80 34.61 46.76
CA ALA A 105 -10.07 34.82 47.45
C ALA A 105 -9.98 34.41 48.94
N THR A 106 -9.28 33.31 49.29
CA THR A 106 -9.12 32.89 50.70
C THR A 106 -8.39 33.96 51.53
N ARG A 107 -7.55 34.77 50.91
CA ARG A 107 -6.84 35.90 51.61
C ARG A 107 -7.74 37.12 51.84
N THR A 108 -8.86 37.24 51.09
CA THR A 108 -9.68 38.45 51.09
C THR A 108 -11.10 38.20 51.64
N SER A 109 -11.74 37.05 51.28
CA SER A 109 -13.10 36.72 51.67
C SER A 109 -13.36 35.22 51.59
N TYR A 110 -13.58 34.60 52.74
CA TYR A 110 -13.94 33.18 52.83
C TYR A 110 -15.26 32.82 52.05
N THR A 111 -16.23 33.74 52.10
CA THR A 111 -17.47 33.54 51.37
C THR A 111 -17.22 33.44 49.85
N ARG A 112 -16.42 34.39 49.35
CA ARG A 112 -16.04 34.39 47.93
C ARG A 112 -15.21 33.16 47.55
N ALA A 113 -14.29 32.73 48.43
CA ALA A 113 -13.51 31.54 48.21
C ALA A 113 -14.38 30.27 48.08
N ARG A 114 -15.41 30.13 48.95
CA ARG A 114 -16.38 29.02 48.87
C ARG A 114 -17.15 29.00 47.57
N GLU A 115 -17.69 30.15 47.15
CA GLU A 115 -18.36 30.27 45.85
C GLU A 115 -17.47 29.84 44.68
N LEU A 116 -16.18 30.20 44.70
CA LEU A 116 -15.21 29.80 43.66
C LEU A 116 -14.87 28.33 43.72
N VAL A 117 -14.77 27.72 44.90
CA VAL A 117 -14.56 26.27 45.05
C VAL A 117 -15.75 25.50 44.50
N GLU A 118 -16.98 25.88 44.84
CA GLU A 118 -18.20 25.24 44.33
C GLU A 118 -18.26 25.36 42.80
N ALA A 119 -17.99 26.55 42.25
CA ALA A 119 -17.96 26.76 40.80
C ALA A 119 -16.84 25.95 40.12
N PHE A 120 -15.69 25.79 40.77
CA PHE A 120 -14.58 24.96 40.23
C PHE A 120 -14.93 23.48 40.18
N GLU A 121 -15.56 22.95 41.27
CA GLU A 121 -16.06 21.58 41.31
C GLU A 121 -17.09 21.30 40.21
N GLU A 122 -17.99 22.26 39.90
CA GLU A 122 -18.94 22.15 38.80
C GLU A 122 -18.26 22.02 37.44
N THR A 123 -17.03 22.53 37.26
CA THR A 123 -16.27 22.37 36.00
C THR A 123 -15.67 20.98 35.82
N GLY A 124 -15.47 20.22 36.89
CA GLY A 124 -14.79 18.92 36.92
C GLY A 124 -13.27 19.00 36.68
N LEU A 125 -12.70 20.20 36.61
CA LEU A 125 -11.26 20.43 36.35
C LEU A 125 -10.36 20.15 37.59
N GLU A 126 -10.93 19.86 38.74
CA GLU A 126 -10.17 19.49 39.93
C GLU A 126 -9.27 18.28 39.75
N SER A 127 -9.70 17.32 38.89
CA SER A 127 -8.94 16.13 38.55
C SER A 127 -7.74 16.42 37.65
N SER A 128 -7.72 17.57 36.97
CA SER A 128 -6.62 18.03 36.11
C SER A 128 -5.56 18.83 36.88
N LEU A 129 -5.72 19.02 38.20
CA LEU A 129 -4.71 19.68 39.01
C LEU A 129 -3.45 18.80 39.08
N PRO A 130 -2.24 19.35 38.79
CA PRO A 130 -0.99 18.62 38.92
C PRO A 130 -0.76 18.10 40.33
N THR A 131 -0.45 16.81 40.44
CA THR A 131 -0.13 16.13 41.70
C THR A 131 1.36 16.23 42.06
N GLU A 132 2.19 16.70 41.11
CA GLU A 132 3.59 16.89 41.31
C GLU A 132 3.91 18.39 41.60
N SER A 133 4.76 18.65 42.57
CA SER A 133 5.21 20.00 42.84
C SER A 133 6.30 20.41 41.85
N VAL A 134 6.20 21.60 41.27
CA VAL A 134 7.19 22.18 40.38
C VAL A 134 8.44 22.67 41.18
N VAL A 135 8.29 22.92 42.49
CA VAL A 135 9.32 23.40 43.36
C VAL A 135 9.60 22.39 44.46
N GLU A 136 10.84 21.96 44.61
CA GLU A 136 11.24 21.00 45.64
C GLU A 136 10.87 21.54 47.03
N GLY A 137 10.09 20.76 47.79
CA GLY A 137 9.65 21.12 49.13
C GLY A 137 8.40 22.02 49.23
N ALA A 138 7.77 22.34 48.10
CA ALA A 138 6.47 22.99 48.06
C ALA A 138 5.34 21.97 47.88
N ASP A 139 4.14 22.29 48.35
CA ASP A 139 2.94 21.46 48.12
C ASP A 139 2.61 21.42 46.62
N SER A 140 2.07 20.29 46.18
CA SER A 140 1.54 20.21 44.82
C SER A 140 0.28 21.08 44.69
N PRO A 141 -0.10 21.51 43.46
CA PRO A 141 -1.36 22.22 43.24
C PRO A 141 -2.59 21.46 43.78
N ALA A 142 -2.61 20.14 43.59
CA ALA A 142 -3.68 19.29 44.12
C ALA A 142 -3.72 19.26 45.66
N ASP A 143 -2.54 19.24 46.32
CA ASP A 143 -2.50 19.25 47.80
C ASP A 143 -2.84 20.64 48.37
N THR A 144 -2.42 21.70 47.69
CA THR A 144 -2.84 23.07 48.00
C THR A 144 -4.32 23.24 47.94
N TYR A 145 -4.97 22.72 46.86
CA TYR A 145 -6.42 22.73 46.75
C TYR A 145 -7.10 21.98 47.92
N ARG A 146 -6.63 20.76 48.23
CA ARG A 146 -7.18 19.98 49.38
C ARG A 146 -7.06 20.69 50.69
N SER A 147 -5.93 21.37 50.93
CA SER A 147 -5.73 22.17 52.14
C SER A 147 -6.70 23.33 52.22
N ILE A 148 -6.91 24.05 51.13
CA ILE A 148 -7.86 25.17 51.07
C ILE A 148 -9.27 24.64 51.27
N TYR A 149 -9.64 23.53 50.60
CA TYR A 149 -10.95 22.89 50.75
C TYR A 149 -11.26 22.54 52.22
N ALA A 150 -10.33 21.85 52.89
CA ALA A 150 -10.44 21.48 54.29
C ALA A 150 -10.52 22.69 55.26
N MET A 151 -10.00 23.84 54.84
CA MET A 151 -10.08 25.08 55.62
C MET A 151 -11.43 25.80 55.46
N LEU A 152 -12.08 25.61 54.29
CA LEU A 152 -13.33 26.31 53.96
C LEU A 152 -14.59 25.52 54.33
N PHE A 153 -14.53 24.20 54.37
CA PHE A 153 -15.63 23.29 54.61
C PHE A 153 -15.34 22.35 55.77
#